data_ef0c211a04363bb442b6fa3526beea7b
#
_entry.id   ef0c211a04363bb442b6fa3526beea7b
#
_cell.length_a   1.000
_cell.length_b   1.000
_cell.length_c   1.000
_cell.angle_alpha   90.00
_cell.angle_beta   90.00
_cell.angle_gamma   90.00
#
_symmetry.space_group_name_H-M   'P 1'
#
loop_
_entity.id
_entity.type
_entity.pdbx_description
1 polymer ?
#
loop_
_entity_poly.entity_id
_entity_poly.type
_entity_poly.pdbx_seq_one_letter_code
_entity_poly.pdbx_strand_id
1 'polypeptide(L)'
;GRRIMISGTASIAPNGNTLYFGDIKKQVALTTDVIGAILKSRGMDFKDTINSVVYCRHPEFFAEFESWNAVHNIPFCPSYSIVCRDDLMFEIELEAAINK
;
A
#
# COMPACT_ATOMS: atom_id res chain seq x y z
N GLY A 1 3.48 -17.14 16.87
CA GLY A 1 3.60 -15.98 16.01
C GLY A 1 2.28 -15.57 15.40
N ARG A 2 2.19 -14.33 14.96
CA ARG A 2 1.05 -13.80 14.24
C ARG A 2 1.47 -13.47 12.82
N ARG A 3 0.53 -13.66 11.91
CA ARG A 3 0.71 -13.35 10.50
C ARG A 3 -0.54 -12.70 9.96
N ILE A 4 -0.38 -11.65 9.15
CA ILE A 4 -1.48 -10.94 8.54
C ILE A 4 -1.19 -10.70 7.06
N MET A 5 -2.23 -10.85 6.25
CA MET A 5 -2.18 -10.47 4.83
C MET A 5 -3.17 -9.35 4.59
N ILE A 6 -2.68 -8.27 3.99
CA ILE A 6 -3.51 -7.13 3.61
C ILE A 6 -3.56 -7.11 2.09
N SER A 7 -4.73 -7.40 1.53
CA SER A 7 -4.91 -7.54 0.10
C SER A 7 -5.52 -6.30 -0.51
N GLY A 8 -5.02 -5.92 -1.71
CA GLY A 8 -5.67 -4.98 -2.59
C GLY A 8 -6.04 -3.63 -2.00
N THR A 9 -5.20 -3.09 -1.08
CA THR A 9 -5.49 -1.81 -0.45
C THR A 9 -5.17 -0.66 -1.39
N ALA A 10 -6.13 0.25 -1.54
CA ALA A 10 -6.03 1.40 -2.44
C ALA A 10 -6.79 2.60 -1.86
N SER A 11 -6.73 3.74 -2.56
CA SER A 11 -7.35 4.99 -2.12
C SER A 11 -8.85 4.99 -2.45
N ILE A 12 -9.64 4.29 -1.61
CA ILE A 12 -11.08 4.14 -1.81
C ILE A 12 -11.82 4.57 -0.54
N ALA A 13 -12.87 5.40 -0.71
CA ALA A 13 -13.74 5.82 0.38
C ALA A 13 -14.69 4.68 0.79
N PRO A 14 -15.27 4.72 2.02
CA PRO A 14 -16.22 3.71 2.47
C PRO A 14 -17.42 3.52 1.55
N ASN A 15 -17.81 4.55 0.78
CA ASN A 15 -18.91 4.46 -0.19
C ASN A 15 -18.48 3.83 -1.53
N GLY A 16 -17.22 3.39 -1.66
CA GLY A 16 -16.71 2.77 -2.87
C GLY A 16 -16.14 3.73 -3.90
N ASN A 17 -16.21 5.03 -3.68
CA ASN A 17 -15.62 6.01 -4.61
C ASN A 17 -14.13 6.15 -4.39
N THR A 18 -13.38 6.32 -5.49
CA THR A 18 -11.94 6.58 -5.42
C THR A 18 -11.71 7.96 -4.81
N LEU A 19 -10.85 8.00 -3.78
CA LEU A 19 -10.40 9.26 -3.19
C LEU A 19 -9.17 9.77 -3.92
N TYR A 20 -9.02 11.10 -3.97
CA TYR A 20 -7.88 11.78 -4.57
C TYR A 20 -7.66 11.41 -6.03
N PHE A 21 -8.75 11.40 -6.78
CA PHE A 21 -8.72 11.14 -8.22
C PHE A 21 -7.67 12.04 -8.90
N GLY A 22 -6.77 11.41 -9.68
CA GLY A 22 -5.74 12.13 -10.41
C GLY A 22 -4.55 12.60 -9.56
N ASP A 23 -4.49 12.28 -8.27
CA ASP A 23 -3.41 12.71 -7.37
C ASP A 23 -2.68 11.50 -6.79
N ILE A 24 -1.60 11.09 -7.47
CA ILE A 24 -0.82 9.92 -7.06
C ILE A 24 -0.22 10.10 -5.66
N LYS A 25 0.27 11.29 -5.33
CA LYS A 25 0.89 11.55 -4.04
C LYS A 25 -0.10 11.32 -2.89
N LYS A 26 -1.31 11.82 -3.02
CA LYS A 26 -2.35 11.63 -2.00
C LYS A 26 -2.88 10.21 -1.99
N GLN A 27 -2.96 9.54 -3.14
CA GLN A 27 -3.35 8.13 -3.19
C GLN A 27 -2.33 7.25 -2.46
N VAL A 28 -1.03 7.48 -2.65
CA VAL A 28 0.01 6.75 -1.92
C VAL A 28 -0.09 7.03 -0.43
N ALA A 29 -0.24 8.28 -0.03
CA ALA A 29 -0.33 8.67 1.38
C ALA A 29 -1.52 8.00 2.07
N LEU A 30 -2.71 8.06 1.47
CA LEU A 30 -3.90 7.45 2.06
C LEU A 30 -3.78 5.93 2.13
N THR A 31 -3.32 5.28 1.06
CA THR A 31 -3.17 3.83 1.01
C THR A 31 -2.21 3.34 2.08
N THR A 32 -1.06 4.00 2.24
CA THR A 32 -0.08 3.62 3.25
C THR A 32 -0.58 3.92 4.67
N ASP A 33 -1.34 4.99 4.87
CA ASP A 33 -1.96 5.30 6.16
C ASP A 33 -2.97 4.23 6.57
N VAL A 34 -3.78 3.75 5.64
CA VAL A 34 -4.76 2.68 5.90
C VAL A 34 -4.04 1.39 6.28
N ILE A 35 -2.99 1.02 5.55
CA ILE A 35 -2.20 -0.18 5.85
C ILE A 35 -1.56 -0.05 7.22
N GLY A 36 -0.97 1.10 7.53
CA GLY A 36 -0.38 1.36 8.84
C GLY A 36 -1.38 1.23 9.97
N ALA A 37 -2.61 1.71 9.78
CA ALA A 37 -3.68 1.58 10.77
C ALA A 37 -4.08 0.12 10.98
N ILE A 38 -4.17 -0.66 9.90
CA ILE A 38 -4.49 -2.10 10.00
C ILE A 38 -3.39 -2.84 10.75
N LEU A 39 -2.13 -2.59 10.43
CA LEU A 39 -0.99 -3.21 11.11
C LEU A 39 -1.01 -2.87 12.60
N LYS A 40 -1.20 -1.60 12.93
CA LYS A 40 -1.23 -1.13 14.30
C LYS A 40 -2.36 -1.78 15.10
N SER A 41 -3.53 -1.98 14.49
CA SER A 41 -4.66 -2.65 15.13
C SER A 41 -4.34 -4.10 15.51
N ARG A 42 -3.31 -4.70 14.90
CA ARG A 42 -2.87 -6.06 15.16
C ARG A 42 -1.56 -6.11 15.97
N GLY A 43 -1.13 -4.99 16.51
CA GLY A 43 0.12 -4.91 17.28
C GLY A 43 1.36 -5.00 16.40
N MET A 44 1.24 -4.67 15.13
CA MET A 44 2.33 -4.71 14.15
C MET A 44 2.67 -3.31 13.63
N ASP A 45 3.79 -3.21 12.92
CA ASP A 45 4.26 -2.00 12.29
C ASP A 45 4.81 -2.34 10.91
N PHE A 46 5.12 -1.36 10.09
CA PHE A 46 5.74 -1.57 8.78
C PHE A 46 7.04 -2.37 8.86
N LYS A 47 7.81 -2.24 9.92
CA LYS A 47 9.04 -3.01 10.15
C LYS A 47 8.79 -4.52 10.21
N ASP A 48 7.57 -4.95 10.47
CA ASP A 48 7.19 -6.35 10.53
C ASP A 48 6.80 -6.92 9.17
N THR A 49 6.88 -6.12 8.11
CA THR A 49 6.57 -6.54 6.74
C THR A 49 7.57 -7.59 6.28
N ILE A 50 7.05 -8.73 5.84
CA ILE A 50 7.85 -9.81 5.26
C ILE A 50 8.01 -9.57 3.76
N ASN A 51 6.93 -9.17 3.09
CA ASN A 51 6.88 -9.02 1.65
C ASN A 51 5.71 -8.12 1.28
N SER A 52 5.80 -7.48 0.12
CA SER A 52 4.70 -6.71 -0.43
C SER A 52 4.78 -6.70 -1.94
N VAL A 53 3.62 -6.50 -2.59
CA VAL A 53 3.55 -6.23 -4.02
C VAL A 53 2.94 -4.85 -4.18
N VAL A 54 3.64 -3.99 -4.92
CA VAL A 54 3.23 -2.62 -5.14
C VAL A 54 2.83 -2.48 -6.60
N TYR A 55 1.55 -2.21 -6.83
CA TYR A 55 0.99 -2.05 -8.16
C TYR A 55 0.89 -0.56 -8.50
N CYS A 56 1.54 -0.16 -9.58
CA CYS A 56 1.41 1.19 -10.14
C CYS A 56 0.90 1.09 -11.57
N ARG A 57 -0.04 1.96 -11.93
CA ARG A 57 -0.57 2.00 -13.29
C ARG A 57 0.50 2.37 -14.31
N HIS A 58 1.37 3.31 -13.94
CA HIS A 58 2.48 3.76 -14.78
C HIS A 58 3.77 3.80 -13.98
N PRO A 59 4.92 3.53 -14.63
CA PRO A 59 6.23 3.53 -13.93
C PRO A 59 6.54 4.84 -13.22
N GLU A 60 6.14 5.99 -13.78
CA GLU A 60 6.41 7.29 -13.18
C GLU A 60 5.73 7.49 -11.83
N PHE A 61 4.65 6.76 -11.54
CA PHE A 61 3.97 6.86 -10.26
C PHE A 61 4.74 6.17 -9.14
N PHE A 62 5.67 5.32 -9.49
CA PHE A 62 6.47 4.58 -8.53
C PHE A 62 7.37 5.48 -7.69
N ALA A 63 7.78 6.62 -8.22
CA ALA A 63 8.64 7.57 -7.52
C ALA A 63 8.01 8.06 -6.20
N GLU A 64 6.69 8.25 -6.16
CA GLU A 64 6.01 8.65 -4.94
C GLU A 64 6.05 7.57 -3.86
N PHE A 65 5.88 6.30 -4.26
CA PHE A 65 6.04 5.19 -3.33
C PHE A 65 7.49 5.10 -2.85
N GLU A 66 8.45 5.24 -3.73
CA GLU A 66 9.87 5.15 -3.36
C GLU A 66 10.26 6.24 -2.35
N SER A 67 9.72 7.45 -2.50
CA SER A 67 9.94 8.53 -1.52
C SER A 67 9.40 8.15 -0.15
N TRP A 68 8.21 7.58 -0.08
CA TRP A 68 7.64 7.09 1.16
C TRP A 68 8.49 5.95 1.73
N ASN A 69 8.90 5.01 0.87
CA ASN A 69 9.65 3.82 1.30
C ASN A 69 11.08 4.12 1.72
N ALA A 70 11.63 5.24 1.33
CA ALA A 70 12.95 5.68 1.79
C ALA A 70 12.96 5.86 3.32
N VAL A 71 11.82 6.17 3.92
CA VAL A 71 11.65 6.31 5.36
C VAL A 71 11.26 4.99 6.02
N HIS A 72 10.39 4.22 5.40
CA HIS A 72 9.80 3.01 6.01
C HIS A 72 10.55 1.73 5.68
N ASN A 73 11.17 1.67 4.51
CA ASN A 73 12.11 0.62 4.12
C ASN A 73 11.50 -0.79 4.13
N ILE A 74 10.28 -0.94 3.61
CA ILE A 74 9.66 -2.26 3.51
C ILE A 74 10.17 -3.01 2.27
N PRO A 75 10.26 -4.35 2.33
CA PRO A 75 10.54 -5.15 1.14
C PRO A 75 9.34 -5.13 0.20
N PHE A 76 9.57 -5.00 -1.09
CA PHE A 76 8.51 -4.95 -2.07
C PHE A 76 8.93 -5.49 -3.42
N CYS A 77 7.93 -5.94 -4.18
CA CYS A 77 8.07 -6.33 -5.58
C CYS A 77 7.20 -5.38 -6.41
N PRO A 78 7.77 -4.66 -7.39
CA PRO A 78 6.98 -3.75 -8.21
C PRO A 78 6.17 -4.51 -9.25
N SER A 79 4.97 -4.01 -9.54
CA SER A 79 4.14 -4.51 -10.63
C SER A 79 3.50 -3.32 -11.34
N TYR A 80 3.52 -3.35 -12.67
CA TYR A 80 2.92 -2.29 -13.50
C TYR A 80 1.61 -2.76 -14.12
N SER A 81 0.94 -3.70 -13.45
CA SER A 81 -0.35 -4.22 -13.89
C SER A 81 -1.46 -3.18 -13.77
N ILE A 82 -2.51 -3.36 -14.56
CA ILE A 82 -3.72 -2.56 -14.43
C ILE A 82 -4.38 -2.92 -13.10
N VAL A 83 -4.61 -1.90 -12.26
CA VAL A 83 -5.37 -2.07 -11.01
C VAL A 83 -6.86 -2.15 -11.31
N CYS A 84 -7.67 -2.51 -10.30
CA CYS A 84 -9.10 -2.82 -10.46
C CYS A 84 -9.92 -1.73 -11.14
N ARG A 85 -9.51 -0.47 -11.02
CA ARG A 85 -10.22 0.67 -11.59
C ARG A 85 -9.29 1.55 -12.37
N ASP A 86 -9.82 2.18 -13.43
CA ASP A 86 -9.05 3.10 -14.27
C ASP A 86 -8.59 4.36 -13.53
N ASP A 87 -9.32 4.77 -12.49
CA ASP A 87 -9.01 5.96 -11.70
C ASP A 87 -8.05 5.69 -10.52
N LEU A 88 -7.69 4.43 -10.28
CA LEU A 88 -6.68 4.08 -9.29
C LEU A 88 -5.31 4.00 -9.93
N MET A 89 -4.34 4.69 -9.35
CA MET A 89 -2.96 4.74 -9.82
C MET A 89 -2.03 3.85 -9.04
N PHE A 90 -2.46 3.40 -7.85
CA PHE A 90 -1.61 2.78 -6.87
C PHE A 90 -2.39 1.80 -5.99
N GLU A 91 -1.81 0.63 -5.73
CA GLU A 91 -2.39 -0.39 -4.86
C GLU A 91 -1.27 -1.20 -4.23
N ILE A 92 -1.48 -1.67 -2.99
CA ILE A 92 -0.50 -2.51 -2.28
C ILE A 92 -1.17 -3.78 -1.76
N GLU A 93 -0.48 -4.91 -1.91
CA GLU A 93 -0.69 -6.12 -1.12
C GLU A 93 0.51 -6.29 -0.20
N LEU A 94 0.26 -6.62 1.06
CA LEU A 94 1.32 -6.68 2.06
C LEU A 94 1.12 -7.86 3.00
N GLU A 95 2.22 -8.53 3.33
CA GLU A 95 2.25 -9.58 4.33
C GLU A 95 3.20 -9.16 5.46
N ALA A 96 2.72 -9.28 6.70
CA ALA A 96 3.51 -8.98 7.89
C ALA A 96 3.39 -10.10 8.90
N ALA A 97 4.43 -10.29 9.70
CA ALA A 97 4.44 -11.30 10.77
C ALA A 97 5.29 -10.83 11.93
N ILE A 98 4.93 -11.30 13.13
CA ILE A 98 5.68 -11.08 14.35
C ILE A 98 5.80 -12.40 15.10
N ASN A 99 6.93 -12.60 15.77
CA ASN A 99 7.21 -13.78 16.59
C ASN A 99 6.91 -13.47 18.05
N LYS A 100 5.64 -13.49 18.40
CA LYS A 100 5.23 -13.31 19.80
C LYS A 100 4.24 -14.36 20.24
#